data_2a80f538d9ba595bb00283e5c549c97b
#
_entry.id   2a80f538d9ba595bb00283e5c549c97b
#
_cell.length_a   1.000
_cell.length_b   1.000
_cell.length_c   1.000
_cell.angle_alpha   90.00
_cell.angle_beta   90.00
_cell.angle_gamma   90.00
#
_symmetry.space_group_name_H-M   'P 1'
#
loop_
_entity.id
_entity.type
_entity.pdbx_description
1 polymer ?
#
loop_
_entity_poly.entity_id
_entity_poly.type
_entity_poly.pdbx_seq_one_letter_code
_entity_poly.pdbx_strand_id
1 'polypeptide(L)'
;GSKAFMKKICKSHNIPTANFKICTNQKQVREFSKKNKFPLVAKADGLAAGKGVTICKNKKKLFNISKEIFKGKFKSSNKLVLEEFIEGAEASYFLIVDKKHHKFFGSAQDHKRVGEKDLGPNTGGMGAYSPAPIINKILERKIISKIVVPTLKALKKVNKNYKGFLYVGLMIKKNEPYLIEYNVRMGDPECQ
;
A
#
# COMPACT_ATOMS: atom_id res chain seq x y z
N GLY A 1 6.80 -4.46 -9.31
CA GLY A 1 6.13 -3.58 -8.57
C GLY A 1 6.17 -2.08 -8.75
N SER A 2 5.37 -1.51 -9.68
CA SER A 2 5.22 -0.05 -9.75
C SER A 2 4.06 0.42 -8.88
N LYS A 3 4.35 1.22 -7.85
CA LYS A 3 3.36 1.88 -6.99
C LYS A 3 2.54 2.91 -7.79
N ALA A 4 3.19 3.60 -8.73
CA ALA A 4 2.52 4.55 -9.63
C ALA A 4 1.49 3.85 -10.54
N PHE A 5 1.81 2.66 -11.06
CA PHE A 5 0.86 1.85 -11.84
C PHE A 5 -0.34 1.43 -10.99
N MET A 6 -0.09 0.91 -9.78
CA MET A 6 -1.15 0.54 -8.84
C MET A 6 -2.09 1.72 -8.57
N LYS A 7 -1.54 2.91 -8.28
CA LYS A 7 -2.36 4.11 -8.00
C LYS A 7 -3.19 4.56 -9.21
N LYS A 8 -2.67 4.41 -10.43
CA LYS A 8 -3.44 4.67 -11.64
C LYS A 8 -4.63 3.70 -11.76
N ILE A 9 -4.42 2.42 -11.48
CA ILE A 9 -5.50 1.42 -11.42
C ILE A 9 -6.53 1.81 -10.36
N CYS A 10 -6.10 2.16 -9.15
CA CYS A 10 -7.00 2.58 -8.08
C CYS A 10 -7.89 3.75 -8.53
N LYS A 11 -7.29 4.77 -9.12
CA LYS A 11 -8.03 5.95 -9.61
C LYS A 11 -9.02 5.62 -10.72
N SER A 12 -8.62 4.81 -11.71
CA SER A 12 -9.45 4.50 -12.88
C SER A 12 -10.61 3.53 -12.59
N HIS A 13 -10.55 2.80 -11.46
CA HIS A 13 -11.56 1.81 -11.07
C HIS A 13 -12.18 2.08 -9.70
N ASN A 14 -12.02 3.30 -9.18
CA ASN A 14 -12.56 3.76 -7.90
C ASN A 14 -12.21 2.83 -6.72
N ILE A 15 -11.00 2.25 -6.72
CA ILE A 15 -10.52 1.41 -5.63
C ILE A 15 -10.11 2.32 -4.47
N PRO A 16 -10.66 2.13 -3.25
CA PRO A 16 -10.32 2.96 -2.10
C PRO A 16 -8.82 2.90 -1.78
N THR A 17 -8.18 4.03 -1.73
CA THR A 17 -6.76 4.20 -1.36
C THR A 17 -6.55 5.63 -0.87
N ALA A 18 -5.42 5.91 -0.22
CA ALA A 18 -5.05 7.27 0.16
C ALA A 18 -5.09 8.23 -1.02
N ASN A 19 -5.54 9.48 -0.80
CA ASN A 19 -5.37 10.52 -1.79
C ASN A 19 -3.88 10.66 -2.14
N PHE A 20 -3.56 10.81 -3.43
CA PHE A 20 -2.19 10.74 -3.89
C PHE A 20 -1.89 11.62 -5.09
N LYS A 21 -0.60 11.89 -5.28
CA LYS A 21 -0.05 12.48 -6.50
C LYS A 21 1.22 11.74 -6.90
N ILE A 22 1.33 11.40 -8.19
CA ILE A 22 2.57 10.90 -8.76
C ILE A 22 3.41 12.12 -9.14
N CYS A 23 4.56 12.27 -8.51
CA CYS A 23 5.46 13.41 -8.68
C CYS A 23 6.74 12.99 -9.39
N THR A 24 7.21 13.82 -10.32
CA THR A 24 8.48 13.67 -11.05
C THR A 24 9.47 14.79 -10.75
N ASN A 25 9.03 15.81 -10.01
CA ASN A 25 9.87 16.96 -9.65
C ASN A 25 9.41 17.62 -8.34
N GLN A 26 10.26 18.48 -7.79
CA GLN A 26 10.03 19.16 -6.52
C GLN A 26 8.85 20.14 -6.55
N LYS A 27 8.52 20.72 -7.70
CA LYS A 27 7.37 21.63 -7.85
C LYS A 27 6.08 20.90 -7.51
N GLN A 28 5.87 19.71 -8.09
CA GLN A 28 4.69 18.88 -7.84
C GLN A 28 4.59 18.42 -6.37
N VAL A 29 5.71 18.12 -5.72
CA VAL A 29 5.76 17.79 -4.29
C VAL A 29 5.30 18.97 -3.44
N ARG A 30 5.79 20.19 -3.74
CA ARG A 30 5.40 21.42 -3.04
C ARG A 30 3.90 21.71 -3.21
N GLU A 31 3.37 21.58 -4.42
CA GLU A 31 1.95 21.79 -4.72
C GLU A 31 1.06 20.84 -3.92
N PHE A 32 1.38 19.53 -3.87
CA PHE A 32 0.62 18.57 -3.11
C PHE A 32 0.70 18.85 -1.59
N SER A 33 1.91 19.15 -1.09
CA SER A 33 2.12 19.42 0.35
C SER A 33 1.44 20.70 0.85
N LYS A 34 1.13 21.67 -0.03
CA LYS A 34 0.37 22.87 0.33
C LYS A 34 -1.12 22.57 0.55
N LYS A 35 -1.65 21.55 -0.14
CA LYS A 35 -3.09 21.22 -0.15
C LYS A 35 -3.45 20.12 0.86
N ASN A 36 -2.44 19.46 1.47
CA ASN A 36 -2.66 18.30 2.34
C ASN A 36 -1.95 18.49 3.68
N LYS A 37 -2.57 17.96 4.75
CA LYS A 37 -2.01 18.03 6.10
C LYS A 37 -0.90 16.99 6.28
N PHE A 38 0.09 17.31 7.12
CA PHE A 38 1.09 16.34 7.58
C PHE A 38 0.51 15.45 8.70
N PRO A 39 1.00 14.20 8.85
CA PRO A 39 2.07 13.59 8.07
C PRO A 39 1.67 13.22 6.65
N LEU A 40 2.64 13.15 5.74
CA LEU A 40 2.49 12.65 4.37
C LEU A 40 3.39 11.43 4.16
N VAL A 41 3.01 10.53 3.26
CA VAL A 41 3.79 9.32 2.95
C VAL A 41 4.45 9.47 1.58
N ALA A 42 5.78 9.45 1.57
CA ALA A 42 6.59 9.48 0.36
C ALA A 42 7.03 8.05 0.00
N LYS A 43 6.64 7.58 -1.18
CA LYS A 43 6.95 6.22 -1.65
C LYS A 43 7.72 6.31 -2.97
N ALA A 44 8.97 5.84 -2.99
CA ALA A 44 9.71 5.67 -4.24
C ALA A 44 9.00 4.64 -5.12
N ASP A 45 8.82 4.94 -6.42
CA ASP A 45 8.23 4.00 -7.36
C ASP A 45 9.23 2.88 -7.68
N GLY A 46 8.72 1.68 -7.98
CA GLY A 46 9.54 0.50 -8.25
C GLY A 46 9.98 -0.27 -7.01
N LEU A 47 10.92 -1.20 -7.22
CA LEU A 47 11.45 -2.07 -6.16
C LEU A 47 12.45 -1.31 -5.29
N ALA A 48 12.22 -1.29 -3.99
CA ALA A 48 13.07 -0.63 -3.01
C ALA A 48 13.30 -1.45 -1.74
N ALA A 49 13.07 -2.78 -1.80
CA ALA A 49 13.31 -3.74 -0.72
C ALA A 49 12.78 -3.26 0.66
N GLY A 50 11.53 -2.79 0.70
CA GLY A 50 10.92 -2.26 1.93
C GLY A 50 11.40 -0.85 2.36
N LYS A 51 12.52 -0.37 1.83
CA LYS A 51 13.17 0.89 2.26
C LYS A 51 12.65 2.15 1.52
N GLY A 52 11.78 1.97 0.53
CA GLY A 52 11.29 3.05 -0.33
C GLY A 52 10.09 3.84 0.21
N VAL A 53 9.64 3.58 1.43
CA VAL A 53 8.51 4.25 2.08
C VAL A 53 8.98 5.09 3.25
N THR A 54 8.57 6.36 3.29
CA THR A 54 8.96 7.28 4.36
C THR A 54 7.76 8.10 4.81
N ILE A 55 7.43 8.03 6.09
CA ILE A 55 6.43 8.91 6.71
C ILE A 55 7.13 10.25 7.03
N CYS A 56 6.62 11.30 6.42
CA CYS A 56 7.15 12.65 6.52
C CYS A 56 6.27 13.49 7.46
N LYS A 57 6.76 13.76 8.66
CA LYS A 57 6.02 14.54 9.67
C LYS A 57 6.00 16.04 9.38
N ASN A 58 6.89 16.53 8.51
CA ASN A 58 7.01 17.94 8.16
C ASN A 58 7.60 18.16 6.75
N LYS A 59 7.54 19.42 6.28
CA LYS A 59 8.02 19.82 4.95
C LYS A 59 9.52 19.55 4.75
N LYS A 60 10.35 19.79 5.78
CA LYS A 60 11.81 19.59 5.69
C LYS A 60 12.14 18.14 5.34
N LYS A 61 11.57 17.18 6.10
CA LYS A 61 11.77 15.75 5.85
C LYS A 61 11.25 15.33 4.46
N LEU A 62 10.07 15.83 4.08
CA LEU A 62 9.47 15.53 2.76
C LEU A 62 10.37 16.01 1.61
N PHE A 63 10.84 17.25 1.66
CA PHE A 63 11.66 17.81 0.57
C PHE A 63 13.04 17.15 0.49
N ASN A 64 13.63 16.74 1.60
CA ASN A 64 14.91 16.02 1.61
C ASN A 64 14.76 14.65 0.95
N ILE A 65 13.79 13.83 1.41
CA ILE A 65 13.60 12.48 0.85
C ILE A 65 13.19 12.54 -0.63
N SER A 66 12.37 13.50 -1.02
CA SER A 66 11.98 13.63 -2.43
C SER A 66 13.16 14.04 -3.32
N LYS A 67 14.08 14.89 -2.85
CA LYS A 67 15.34 15.18 -3.56
C LYS A 67 16.18 13.93 -3.76
N GLU A 68 16.34 13.11 -2.72
CA GLU A 68 17.11 11.87 -2.78
C GLU A 68 16.50 10.88 -3.78
N ILE A 69 15.16 10.73 -3.78
CA ILE A 69 14.46 9.87 -4.74
C ILE A 69 14.67 10.35 -6.17
N PHE A 70 14.51 11.65 -6.44
CA PHE A 70 14.71 12.21 -7.78
C PHE A 70 16.17 12.18 -8.24
N LYS A 71 17.14 12.12 -7.31
CA LYS A 71 18.56 11.88 -7.62
C LYS A 71 18.91 10.40 -7.83
N GLY A 72 17.94 9.50 -7.76
CA GLY A 72 18.16 8.07 -8.02
C GLY A 72 18.62 7.25 -6.81
N LYS A 73 18.37 7.68 -5.57
CA LYS A 73 18.66 6.90 -4.35
C LYS A 73 18.15 5.46 -4.45
N PHE A 74 17.00 5.27 -5.06
CA PHE A 74 16.46 3.96 -5.36
C PHE A 74 16.55 3.77 -6.88
N LYS A 75 17.53 3.01 -7.32
CA LYS A 75 17.88 2.79 -8.75
C LYS A 75 16.71 2.38 -9.67
N SER A 76 15.58 1.98 -9.10
CA SER A 76 14.42 1.47 -9.83
C SER A 76 13.55 2.53 -10.49
N SER A 77 13.55 3.78 -10.01
CA SER A 77 12.75 4.87 -10.60
C SER A 77 13.09 6.22 -9.96
N ASN A 78 12.95 7.28 -10.74
CA ASN A 78 13.01 8.68 -10.30
C ASN A 78 11.61 9.28 -10.05
N LYS A 79 10.57 8.44 -9.91
CA LYS A 79 9.21 8.87 -9.61
C LYS A 79 8.91 8.68 -8.13
N LEU A 80 8.13 9.58 -7.59
CA LEU A 80 7.63 9.58 -6.22
C LEU A 80 6.10 9.49 -6.23
N VAL A 81 5.55 8.51 -5.53
CA VAL A 81 4.12 8.52 -5.16
C VAL A 81 4.02 9.17 -3.79
N LEU A 82 3.38 10.33 -3.74
CA LEU A 82 3.13 11.09 -2.52
C LEU A 82 1.69 10.90 -2.11
N GLU A 83 1.46 10.49 -0.87
CA GLU A 83 0.14 10.12 -0.35
C GLU A 83 -0.18 10.84 0.95
N GLU A 84 -1.48 11.04 1.21
CA GLU A 84 -1.96 11.33 2.56
C GLU A 84 -1.70 10.15 3.49
N PHE A 85 -1.43 10.45 4.75
CA PHE A 85 -1.31 9.41 5.78
C PHE A 85 -2.71 8.99 6.23
N ILE A 86 -3.00 7.70 6.09
CA ILE A 86 -4.23 7.10 6.63
C ILE A 86 -3.89 6.52 8.00
N GLU A 87 -4.54 7.02 9.03
CA GLU A 87 -4.50 6.44 10.35
C GLU A 87 -5.50 5.31 10.47
N GLY A 88 -5.06 4.13 10.90
CA GLY A 88 -5.88 2.93 11.01
C GLY A 88 -5.07 1.72 11.41
N ALA A 89 -5.68 0.55 11.40
CA ALA A 89 -5.01 -0.73 11.63
C ALA A 89 -4.61 -1.36 10.29
N GLU A 90 -3.37 -1.81 10.19
CA GLU A 90 -2.91 -2.55 9.01
C GLU A 90 -3.40 -3.99 9.06
N ALA A 91 -3.70 -4.54 7.91
CA ALA A 91 -4.03 -5.95 7.73
C ALA A 91 -3.58 -6.46 6.37
N SER A 92 -3.21 -7.72 6.33
CA SER A 92 -2.84 -8.45 5.13
C SER A 92 -3.99 -9.38 4.73
N TYR A 93 -4.38 -9.36 3.46
CA TYR A 93 -5.44 -10.21 2.92
C TYR A 93 -4.91 -10.95 1.71
N PHE A 94 -4.95 -12.29 1.76
CA PHE A 94 -4.33 -13.15 0.77
C PHE A 94 -5.37 -13.85 -0.09
N LEU A 95 -5.11 -13.90 -1.39
CA LEU A 95 -5.96 -14.55 -2.36
C LEU A 95 -5.11 -15.41 -3.30
N ILE A 96 -5.71 -16.50 -3.76
CA ILE A 96 -5.29 -17.18 -4.98
C ILE A 96 -6.21 -16.69 -6.09
N VAL A 97 -5.65 -16.23 -7.18
CA VAL A 97 -6.40 -15.67 -8.31
C VAL A 97 -6.07 -16.38 -9.61
N ASP A 98 -7.08 -16.56 -10.46
CA ASP A 98 -6.94 -17.05 -11.83
C ASP A 98 -7.82 -16.24 -12.76
N LYS A 99 -7.21 -15.33 -13.54
CA LYS A 99 -7.85 -14.49 -14.57
C LYS A 99 -9.16 -13.81 -14.14
N LYS A 100 -10.19 -14.58 -13.81
CA LYS A 100 -11.54 -14.12 -13.47
C LYS A 100 -11.96 -14.48 -12.05
N HIS A 101 -11.36 -15.49 -11.48
CA HIS A 101 -11.75 -16.06 -10.20
C HIS A 101 -10.75 -15.66 -9.11
N HIS A 102 -11.25 -15.63 -7.92
CA HIS A 102 -10.42 -15.43 -6.72
C HIS A 102 -10.93 -16.34 -5.61
N LYS A 103 -10.02 -16.84 -4.83
CA LYS A 103 -10.32 -17.62 -3.63
C LYS A 103 -9.56 -17.00 -2.46
N PHE A 104 -10.24 -16.75 -1.38
CA PHE A 104 -9.61 -16.35 -0.12
C PHE A 104 -8.66 -17.47 0.35
N PHE A 105 -7.45 -17.08 0.69
CA PHE A 105 -6.42 -18.00 1.19
C PHE A 105 -6.14 -17.78 2.67
N GLY A 106 -6.19 -16.54 3.16
CA GLY A 106 -5.96 -16.21 4.54
C GLY A 106 -5.88 -14.70 4.77
N SER A 107 -5.82 -14.32 6.03
CA SER A 107 -5.56 -12.96 6.47
C SER A 107 -4.62 -12.95 7.65
N ALA A 108 -3.81 -11.91 7.79
CA ALA A 108 -2.87 -11.77 8.89
C ALA A 108 -2.73 -10.31 9.33
N GLN A 109 -2.27 -10.11 10.55
CA GLN A 109 -1.77 -8.82 11.04
C GLN A 109 -0.37 -8.99 11.60
N ASP A 110 0.53 -8.10 11.18
CA ASP A 110 1.92 -8.09 11.67
C ASP A 110 2.05 -7.25 12.93
N HIS A 111 2.93 -7.68 13.83
CA HIS A 111 3.46 -6.84 14.89
C HIS A 111 4.55 -5.93 14.30
N LYS A 112 4.15 -4.75 13.81
CA LYS A 112 5.08 -3.85 13.12
C LYS A 112 5.90 -2.97 14.02
N ARG A 113 5.50 -2.80 15.28
CA ARG A 113 6.22 -1.95 16.25
C ARG A 113 6.79 -2.75 17.40
N VAL A 114 7.93 -2.27 17.91
CA VAL A 114 8.69 -2.94 19.00
C VAL A 114 7.92 -3.00 20.31
N GLY A 115 7.11 -2.01 20.61
CA GLY A 115 6.46 -1.89 21.91
C GLY A 115 5.01 -2.35 21.94
N GLU A 116 4.52 -2.57 23.13
CA GLU A 116 3.11 -2.88 23.38
C GLU A 116 2.17 -1.81 22.82
N LYS A 117 0.92 -2.18 22.53
CA LYS A 117 -0.11 -1.30 21.95
C LYS A 117 0.31 -0.61 20.65
N ASP A 118 1.14 -1.29 19.85
CA ASP A 118 1.64 -0.81 18.55
C ASP A 118 2.40 0.54 18.67
N LEU A 119 3.21 0.69 19.72
CA LEU A 119 4.03 1.87 19.98
C LEU A 119 5.50 1.63 19.64
N GLY A 120 6.26 2.73 19.42
CA GLY A 120 7.71 2.67 19.16
C GLY A 120 8.08 2.63 17.68
N PRO A 121 9.36 2.35 17.36
CA PRO A 121 9.85 2.27 16.00
C PRO A 121 9.32 1.04 15.28
N ASN A 122 9.19 1.14 13.94
CA ASN A 122 8.87 0.00 13.11
C ASN A 122 10.02 -1.02 13.11
N THR A 123 9.65 -2.29 13.15
CA THR A 123 10.55 -3.43 13.00
C THR A 123 10.50 -3.99 11.57
N GLY A 124 11.37 -4.93 11.27
CA GLY A 124 11.31 -5.71 10.02
C GLY A 124 10.24 -6.80 9.98
N GLY A 125 9.38 -6.86 11.01
CA GLY A 125 8.42 -7.94 11.29
C GLY A 125 8.91 -8.75 12.49
N MET A 126 8.11 -8.75 13.56
CA MET A 126 8.41 -9.50 14.79
C MET A 126 7.53 -10.73 14.98
N GLY A 127 6.75 -11.03 13.99
CA GLY A 127 5.73 -12.07 13.98
C GLY A 127 4.41 -11.55 13.44
N ALA A 128 3.56 -12.47 13.07
CA ALA A 128 2.22 -12.18 12.61
C ALA A 128 1.24 -13.17 13.26
N TYR A 129 0.00 -12.77 13.35
CA TYR A 129 -1.07 -13.68 13.75
C TYR A 129 -2.10 -13.82 12.64
N SER A 130 -2.61 -15.03 12.48
CA SER A 130 -3.63 -15.40 11.50
C SER A 130 -4.71 -16.24 12.17
N PRO A 131 -6.00 -16.04 11.86
CA PRO A 131 -6.53 -14.99 11.01
C PRO A 131 -6.46 -13.61 11.65
N ALA A 132 -6.53 -12.54 10.85
CA ALA A 132 -6.58 -11.16 11.34
C ALA A 132 -7.94 -10.86 12.02
N PRO A 133 -8.01 -10.61 13.33
CA PRO A 133 -9.30 -10.45 14.04
C PRO A 133 -10.12 -9.25 13.56
N ILE A 134 -9.45 -8.23 13.02
CA ILE A 134 -10.10 -7.03 12.48
C ILE A 134 -10.92 -7.34 11.21
N ILE A 135 -10.60 -8.43 10.49
CA ILE A 135 -11.29 -8.79 9.25
C ILE A 135 -12.48 -9.70 9.57
N ASN A 136 -13.60 -9.08 9.87
CA ASN A 136 -14.89 -9.75 10.02
C ASN A 136 -15.58 -9.95 8.64
N LYS A 137 -16.67 -10.70 8.61
CA LYS A 137 -17.44 -10.99 7.38
C LYS A 137 -17.95 -9.75 6.64
N ILE A 138 -18.26 -8.66 7.35
CA ILE A 138 -18.73 -7.40 6.75
C ILE A 138 -17.56 -6.72 6.04
N LEU A 139 -16.42 -6.61 6.71
CA LEU A 139 -15.23 -6.01 6.13
C LEU A 139 -14.69 -6.84 4.96
N GLU A 140 -14.70 -8.15 5.06
CA GLU A 140 -14.33 -9.06 3.97
C GLU A 140 -15.16 -8.81 2.71
N ARG A 141 -16.48 -8.69 2.82
CA ARG A 141 -17.35 -8.33 1.69
C ARG A 141 -16.96 -6.98 1.06
N LYS A 142 -16.60 -5.99 1.89
CA LYS A 142 -16.12 -4.68 1.40
C LYS A 142 -14.76 -4.80 0.69
N ILE A 143 -13.83 -5.58 1.23
CA ILE A 143 -12.53 -5.84 0.59
C ILE A 143 -12.74 -6.45 -0.80
N ILE A 144 -13.56 -7.49 -0.89
CA ILE A 144 -13.85 -8.17 -2.16
C ILE A 144 -14.52 -7.21 -3.14
N SER A 145 -15.59 -6.56 -2.75
CA SER A 145 -16.40 -5.73 -3.67
C SER A 145 -15.72 -4.44 -4.09
N LYS A 146 -15.02 -3.75 -3.16
CA LYS A 146 -14.42 -2.44 -3.41
C LYS A 146 -12.96 -2.51 -3.91
N ILE A 147 -12.25 -3.61 -3.64
CA ILE A 147 -10.82 -3.73 -3.95
C ILE A 147 -10.55 -4.90 -4.89
N VAL A 148 -10.85 -6.13 -4.50
CA VAL A 148 -10.45 -7.33 -5.25
C VAL A 148 -11.10 -7.39 -6.63
N VAL A 149 -12.42 -7.34 -6.69
CA VAL A 149 -13.18 -7.44 -7.95
C VAL A 149 -12.81 -6.30 -8.92
N PRO A 150 -12.76 -5.01 -8.51
CA PRO A 150 -12.30 -3.94 -9.38
C PRO A 150 -10.87 -4.12 -9.86
N THR A 151 -9.97 -4.65 -9.02
CA THR A 151 -8.58 -4.93 -9.40
C THR A 151 -8.49 -5.98 -10.51
N LEU A 152 -9.19 -7.09 -10.37
CA LEU A 152 -9.19 -8.15 -11.39
C LEU A 152 -9.79 -7.65 -12.71
N LYS A 153 -10.84 -6.84 -12.65
CA LYS A 153 -11.43 -6.17 -13.83
C LYS A 153 -10.42 -5.23 -14.49
N ALA A 154 -9.66 -4.46 -13.69
CA ALA A 154 -8.64 -3.55 -14.20
C ALA A 154 -7.50 -4.30 -14.89
N LEU A 155 -7.00 -5.36 -14.26
CA LEU A 155 -5.93 -6.19 -14.83
C LEU A 155 -6.34 -6.82 -16.15
N LYS A 156 -7.58 -7.28 -16.26
CA LYS A 156 -8.14 -7.81 -17.52
C LYS A 156 -8.14 -6.74 -18.62
N LYS A 157 -8.56 -5.50 -18.32
CA LYS A 157 -8.61 -4.40 -19.30
C LYS A 157 -7.22 -4.02 -19.85
N VAL A 158 -6.17 -4.13 -19.05
CA VAL A 158 -4.80 -3.89 -19.50
C VAL A 158 -4.13 -5.15 -20.06
N ASN A 159 -4.92 -6.15 -20.41
CA ASN A 159 -4.49 -7.44 -20.97
C ASN A 159 -3.48 -8.20 -20.08
N LYS A 160 -3.59 -8.04 -18.78
CA LYS A 160 -2.78 -8.75 -17.79
C LYS A 160 -3.62 -9.85 -17.13
N ASN A 161 -3.60 -11.04 -17.73
CA ASN A 161 -4.23 -12.22 -17.15
C ASN A 161 -3.39 -12.76 -16.00
N TYR A 162 -3.51 -12.11 -14.83
CA TYR A 162 -2.77 -12.52 -13.66
C TYR A 162 -3.31 -13.85 -13.10
N LYS A 163 -2.39 -14.75 -12.77
CA LYS A 163 -2.63 -16.00 -12.06
C LYS A 163 -1.60 -16.13 -10.94
N GLY A 164 -2.01 -16.58 -9.77
CA GLY A 164 -1.13 -16.83 -8.64
C GLY A 164 -1.59 -16.17 -7.35
N PHE A 165 -0.69 -15.98 -6.42
CA PHE A 165 -0.97 -15.32 -5.14
C PHE A 165 -1.13 -13.82 -5.34
N LEU A 166 -2.17 -13.26 -4.74
CA LEU A 166 -2.37 -11.82 -4.64
C LEU A 166 -2.41 -11.43 -3.17
N TYR A 167 -1.37 -10.78 -2.71
CA TYR A 167 -1.34 -10.10 -1.42
C TYR A 167 -1.95 -8.71 -1.57
N VAL A 168 -2.90 -8.40 -0.71
CA VAL A 168 -3.58 -7.11 -0.63
C VAL A 168 -3.26 -6.49 0.73
N GLY A 169 -2.35 -5.52 0.76
CA GLY A 169 -2.03 -4.75 1.96
C GLY A 169 -3.08 -3.67 2.19
N LEU A 170 -3.68 -3.68 3.36
CA LEU A 170 -4.82 -2.85 3.72
C LEU A 170 -4.52 -1.95 4.92
N MET A 171 -5.09 -0.74 4.90
CA MET A 171 -5.32 0.07 6.08
C MET A 171 -6.82 0.09 6.37
N ILE A 172 -7.21 -0.34 7.56
CA ILE A 172 -8.59 -0.37 8.00
C ILE A 172 -8.86 0.86 8.88
N LYS A 173 -9.74 1.73 8.40
CA LYS A 173 -10.13 2.95 9.10
C LYS A 173 -11.64 3.00 9.23
N LYS A 174 -12.16 3.03 10.44
CA LYS A 174 -13.61 3.07 10.71
C LYS A 174 -14.40 1.99 9.96
N ASN A 175 -13.88 0.76 9.98
CA ASN A 175 -14.44 -0.41 9.28
C ASN A 175 -14.58 -0.25 7.75
N GLU A 176 -13.71 0.60 7.14
CA GLU A 176 -13.56 0.75 5.69
C GLU A 176 -12.15 0.38 5.27
N PRO A 177 -11.98 -0.47 4.22
CA PRO A 177 -10.68 -0.88 3.74
C PRO A 177 -10.12 0.13 2.74
N TYR A 178 -8.85 0.48 2.90
CA TYR A 178 -8.07 1.28 1.97
C TYR A 178 -6.87 0.48 1.50
N LEU A 179 -6.67 0.38 0.20
CA LEU A 179 -5.53 -0.30 -0.37
C LEU A 179 -4.23 0.48 -0.11
N ILE A 180 -3.24 -0.20 0.48
CA ILE A 180 -1.87 0.30 0.66
C ILE A 180 -0.98 -0.15 -0.49
N GLU A 181 -0.98 -1.45 -0.79
CA GLU A 181 -0.14 -2.06 -1.82
C GLU A 181 -0.66 -3.43 -2.27
N TYR A 182 -0.15 -3.89 -3.40
CA TYR A 182 -0.24 -5.28 -3.84
C TYR A 182 1.14 -5.91 -3.90
N ASN A 183 1.23 -7.18 -3.52
CA ASN A 183 2.35 -8.04 -3.81
C ASN A 183 1.88 -9.32 -4.51
N VAL A 184 2.78 -9.92 -5.30
CA VAL A 184 2.53 -11.15 -6.08
C VAL A 184 3.18 -12.36 -5.41
N ARG A 185 3.40 -12.28 -4.13
CA ARG A 185 3.99 -13.28 -3.25
C ARG A 185 3.39 -13.15 -1.85
N MET A 186 3.59 -14.17 -1.05
CA MET A 186 3.33 -14.07 0.39
C MET A 186 4.31 -13.07 1.03
N GLY A 187 3.93 -12.50 2.16
CA GLY A 187 4.81 -11.66 2.95
C GLY A 187 5.65 -12.48 3.94
N ASP A 188 6.57 -11.84 4.60
CA ASP A 188 7.35 -12.34 5.72
C ASP A 188 7.08 -11.40 6.91
N PRO A 189 6.66 -11.87 8.10
CA PRO A 189 6.71 -13.27 8.59
C PRO A 189 5.43 -14.09 8.37
N GLU A 190 4.37 -13.57 7.80
CA GLU A 190 3.05 -14.23 7.74
C GLU A 190 3.00 -15.51 6.88
N CYS A 191 4.05 -15.83 6.14
CA CYS A 191 4.15 -17.09 5.39
C CYS A 191 4.87 -18.22 6.17
N GLN A 192 5.40 -17.93 7.32
CA GLN A 192 6.05 -18.92 8.20
C GLN A 192 5.02 -19.62 9.09
#